data_f882474b4b579ecb2e718104277a57b9
#
_entry.id   f882474b4b579ecb2e718104277a57b9
#
_cell.length_a   1.000
_cell.length_b   1.000
_cell.length_c   1.000
_cell.angle_alpha   90.00
_cell.angle_beta   90.00
_cell.angle_gamma   90.00
#
_symmetry.space_group_name_H-M   'P 1'
#
loop_
_entity.id
_entity.type
_entity.pdbx_description
1 polymer ?
#
loop_
_entity_poly.entity_id
_entity_poly.type
_entity_poly.pdbx_seq_one_letter_code
_entity_poly.pdbx_strand_id
1 'polypeptide(L)'
;MNCGEQTSVIENLIYSPTMNSEGDVINLYHLQLQYEDAGNCLELIEKGQERPNYLTQSGERLFDAFKTIQDFLSERFPDIASLKKFVVFLLNKTSFIRIETYDISDALKIFETINQRGKGLDPMDLLKNMVFRQVDRSKFKELNMNWKSITRSLEKIDEKPLRFLRYFIMANYDTSSEKDGILREDQIYTWLSNNNAQCRYEEAPFQFVQKMAQNVELYVKCRMPDDKSEGNVHLKNIPLLAGKSYKLHLMLLLAASNMNPDALASFKAILESVVYYTVIDKIATNVTERTFASWCKDIRNIVTIEDLDRFVKDTLIPTVNDWKLDNKSNFLRLGLNSMQQYRIKFILGKITAYVDALRLGKTTVDDLTSYTQTAVEIEHIMPQTCADKELYGMNDEDFSVYINRLGNLTLLENSINKSIHNDVYANKSKAYKQSKFYLTSSLSELVNQGHDTAINRTNSLLFAWSDWNKRSIEERQEMLYRLSEMIWEMS
;
A
#
# COMPACT_ATOMS: atom_id res chain seq x y z
N MET A 1 -9.92 -48.86 -13.62
CA MET A 1 -9.58 -49.74 -14.77
C MET A 1 -8.77 -50.89 -14.27
N ASN A 2 -9.35 -52.07 -14.22
CA ASN A 2 -8.59 -53.30 -13.91
C ASN A 2 -7.95 -53.79 -15.21
N CYS A 3 -6.75 -53.39 -15.50
CA CYS A 3 -5.95 -53.86 -16.62
C CYS A 3 -4.68 -54.52 -16.13
N GLY A 4 -4.79 -55.61 -15.36
CA GLY A 4 -3.73 -56.58 -15.03
C GLY A 4 -2.28 -56.12 -15.16
N GLU A 5 -1.39 -56.97 -15.64
CA GLU A 5 0.07 -56.79 -15.70
C GLU A 5 0.61 -55.48 -16.36
N GLN A 6 -0.21 -54.71 -17.09
CA GLN A 6 0.24 -53.48 -17.77
C GLN A 6 0.18 -52.24 -16.89
N THR A 7 -0.51 -52.26 -15.75
CA THR A 7 -0.51 -51.16 -14.78
C THR A 7 0.75 -51.15 -13.92
N SER A 8 1.35 -52.31 -13.69
CA SER A 8 2.55 -52.44 -12.86
C SER A 8 3.75 -51.63 -13.37
N VAL A 9 3.87 -51.45 -14.67
CA VAL A 9 4.96 -50.61 -15.26
C VAL A 9 4.76 -49.15 -14.87
N ILE A 10 3.51 -48.61 -14.89
CA ILE A 10 3.23 -47.24 -14.52
C ILE A 10 3.31 -47.04 -13.02
N GLU A 11 2.82 -48.02 -12.26
CA GLU A 11 2.89 -48.03 -10.79
C GLU A 11 4.34 -47.96 -10.31
N ASN A 12 5.24 -48.78 -10.90
CA ASN A 12 6.67 -48.74 -10.58
C ASN A 12 7.38 -47.42 -10.93
N LEU A 13 6.78 -46.59 -11.78
CA LEU A 13 7.28 -45.21 -12.05
C LEU A 13 6.84 -44.20 -10.99
N ILE A 14 5.77 -44.50 -10.24
CA ILE A 14 5.16 -43.62 -9.25
C ILE A 14 5.68 -43.94 -7.85
N TYR A 15 5.74 -45.21 -7.50
CA TYR A 15 6.21 -45.65 -6.19
C TYR A 15 6.99 -46.99 -6.28
N SER A 16 7.75 -47.28 -5.22
CA SER A 16 8.38 -48.57 -4.99
C SER A 16 7.79 -49.21 -3.72
N PRO A 17 7.38 -50.47 -3.77
CA PRO A 17 6.97 -51.20 -2.56
C PRO A 17 8.17 -51.37 -1.62
N THR A 18 7.98 -51.05 -0.34
CA THR A 18 8.99 -51.23 0.71
C THR A 18 8.33 -51.77 1.98
N MET A 19 9.12 -52.24 2.94
CA MET A 19 8.60 -52.66 4.26
C MET A 19 8.79 -51.56 5.29
N ASN A 20 7.76 -51.30 6.09
CA ASN A 20 7.86 -50.43 7.25
C ASN A 20 8.53 -51.13 8.44
N SER A 21 8.72 -50.45 9.55
CA SER A 21 9.31 -51.03 10.78
C SER A 21 8.47 -52.12 11.44
N GLU A 22 7.20 -52.27 11.05
CA GLU A 22 6.23 -53.24 11.57
C GLU A 22 6.13 -54.47 10.66
N GLY A 23 6.85 -54.44 9.51
CA GLY A 23 6.87 -55.55 8.55
C GLY A 23 5.76 -55.48 7.48
N ASP A 24 4.98 -54.43 7.46
CA ASP A 24 3.94 -54.22 6.45
C ASP A 24 4.52 -53.65 5.17
N VAL A 25 3.98 -54.09 4.03
CA VAL A 25 4.34 -53.55 2.72
C VAL A 25 3.64 -52.19 2.52
N ILE A 26 4.44 -51.14 2.36
CA ILE A 26 3.96 -49.78 2.08
C ILE A 26 4.53 -49.29 0.74
N ASN A 27 3.82 -48.37 0.09
CA ASN A 27 4.28 -47.72 -1.14
C ASN A 27 5.10 -46.48 -0.81
N LEU A 28 6.38 -46.50 -1.18
CA LEU A 28 7.24 -45.30 -1.09
C LEU A 28 7.16 -44.56 -2.41
N TYR A 29 6.47 -43.39 -2.43
CA TYR A 29 6.33 -42.54 -3.61
C TYR A 29 7.67 -41.96 -4.04
N HIS A 30 7.98 -41.97 -5.34
CA HIS A 30 9.17 -41.37 -5.91
C HIS A 30 9.08 -39.84 -5.86
N LEU A 31 7.86 -39.26 -6.00
CA LEU A 31 7.59 -37.85 -5.79
C LEU A 31 7.20 -37.63 -4.33
N GLN A 32 8.13 -37.12 -3.55
CA GLN A 32 7.81 -36.62 -2.21
C GLN A 32 7.35 -35.19 -2.28
N LEU A 33 6.09 -34.96 -1.92
CA LEU A 33 5.57 -33.59 -1.77
C LEU A 33 6.27 -32.94 -0.58
N GLN A 34 7.03 -31.91 -0.82
CA GLN A 34 7.74 -31.16 0.23
C GLN A 34 6.81 -30.24 1.05
N TYR A 35 5.50 -30.29 0.79
CA TYR A 35 4.49 -29.51 1.50
C TYR A 35 3.96 -30.36 2.68
N GLU A 36 4.36 -29.99 3.89
CA GLU A 36 3.83 -30.63 5.12
C GLU A 36 2.30 -30.59 5.20
N ASP A 37 1.69 -29.59 4.57
CA ASP A 37 0.23 -29.39 4.54
C ASP A 37 -0.48 -30.18 3.43
N ALA A 38 0.24 -30.83 2.52
CA ALA A 38 -0.38 -31.69 1.53
C ALA A 38 -0.78 -33.06 2.15
N GLY A 39 -0.22 -33.39 3.32
CA GLY A 39 -0.53 -34.64 4.05
C GLY A 39 -0.41 -35.87 3.17
N ASN A 40 -1.39 -36.76 3.26
CA ASN A 40 -1.50 -38.00 2.49
C ASN A 40 -2.34 -37.82 1.19
N CYS A 41 -2.44 -36.63 0.63
CA CYS A 41 -3.30 -36.34 -0.54
C CYS A 41 -3.00 -37.26 -1.73
N LEU A 42 -1.74 -37.56 -2.04
CA LEU A 42 -1.39 -38.49 -3.14
C LEU A 42 -1.92 -39.91 -2.88
N GLU A 43 -1.83 -40.40 -1.66
CA GLU A 43 -2.35 -41.70 -1.25
C GLU A 43 -3.90 -41.73 -1.35
N LEU A 44 -4.57 -40.68 -0.93
CA LEU A 44 -6.03 -40.57 -1.05
C LEU A 44 -6.48 -40.54 -2.53
N ILE A 45 -5.76 -39.82 -3.38
CA ILE A 45 -6.02 -39.77 -4.83
C ILE A 45 -5.81 -41.14 -5.46
N GLU A 46 -4.73 -41.84 -5.11
CA GLU A 46 -4.44 -43.18 -5.61
C GLU A 46 -5.53 -44.19 -5.22
N LYS A 47 -5.99 -44.15 -3.98
CA LYS A 47 -7.07 -45.00 -3.47
C LYS A 47 -8.44 -44.61 -4.02
N GLY A 48 -8.53 -43.60 -4.86
CA GLY A 48 -9.80 -43.08 -5.43
C GLY A 48 -10.78 -42.58 -4.37
N GLN A 49 -10.27 -42.12 -3.23
CA GLN A 49 -11.12 -41.60 -2.16
C GLN A 49 -11.65 -40.22 -2.52
N GLU A 50 -12.88 -39.93 -2.06
CA GLU A 50 -13.46 -38.61 -2.23
C GLU A 50 -12.65 -37.56 -1.48
N ARG A 51 -12.72 -36.31 -1.97
CA ARG A 51 -12.06 -35.14 -1.38
C ARG A 51 -12.49 -34.95 0.08
N PRO A 52 -11.57 -35.04 1.07
CA PRO A 52 -11.91 -34.79 2.45
C PRO A 52 -12.26 -33.31 2.73
N ASN A 53 -13.19 -33.06 3.66
CA ASN A 53 -13.62 -31.70 4.03
C ASN A 53 -12.58 -30.92 4.88
N TYR A 54 -11.49 -31.57 5.30
CA TYR A 54 -10.46 -31.00 6.20
C TYR A 54 -9.14 -30.68 5.50
N LEU A 55 -9.13 -30.64 4.17
CA LEU A 55 -7.91 -30.36 3.43
C LEU A 55 -7.42 -28.91 3.62
N THR A 56 -6.11 -28.79 3.61
CA THR A 56 -5.45 -27.49 3.46
C THR A 56 -5.64 -26.96 2.04
N GLN A 57 -5.39 -25.66 1.83
CA GLN A 57 -5.44 -25.06 0.50
C GLN A 57 -4.54 -25.79 -0.52
N SER A 58 -3.36 -26.29 -0.08
CA SER A 58 -2.47 -27.09 -0.92
C SER A 58 -3.07 -28.44 -1.28
N GLY A 59 -3.71 -29.10 -0.33
CA GLY A 59 -4.44 -30.34 -0.56
C GLY A 59 -5.62 -30.16 -1.52
N GLU A 60 -6.38 -29.09 -1.37
CA GLU A 60 -7.47 -28.75 -2.28
C GLU A 60 -6.98 -28.57 -3.72
N ARG A 61 -5.90 -27.82 -3.92
CA ARG A 61 -5.29 -27.61 -5.25
C ARG A 61 -4.80 -28.91 -5.89
N LEU A 62 -4.29 -29.85 -5.10
CA LEU A 62 -3.88 -31.17 -5.61
C LEU A 62 -5.08 -31.98 -6.10
N PHE A 63 -6.18 -32.02 -5.36
CA PHE A 63 -7.41 -32.68 -5.80
C PHE A 63 -8.02 -32.01 -7.03
N ASP A 64 -8.03 -30.67 -7.11
CA ASP A 64 -8.50 -29.92 -8.26
C ASP A 64 -7.65 -30.18 -9.50
N ALA A 65 -6.31 -30.24 -9.34
CA ALA A 65 -5.39 -30.59 -10.43
C ALA A 65 -5.61 -32.04 -10.90
N PHE A 66 -5.76 -32.99 -9.98
CA PHE A 66 -6.06 -34.39 -10.32
C PHE A 66 -7.36 -34.46 -11.11
N LYS A 67 -8.44 -33.82 -10.64
CA LYS A 67 -9.72 -33.80 -11.32
C LYS A 67 -9.61 -33.20 -12.72
N THR A 68 -8.91 -32.09 -12.86
CA THR A 68 -8.69 -31.45 -14.16
C THR A 68 -7.98 -32.38 -15.14
N ILE A 69 -6.96 -33.11 -14.68
CA ILE A 69 -6.23 -34.09 -15.51
C ILE A 69 -7.15 -35.28 -15.83
N GLN A 70 -7.90 -35.76 -14.88
CA GLN A 70 -8.84 -36.89 -15.07
C GLN A 70 -9.93 -36.53 -16.11
N ASP A 71 -10.54 -35.37 -15.99
CA ASP A 71 -11.55 -34.87 -16.93
C ASP A 71 -10.95 -34.72 -18.34
N PHE A 72 -9.77 -34.10 -18.46
CA PHE A 72 -9.04 -33.99 -19.74
C PHE A 72 -8.76 -35.35 -20.37
N LEU A 73 -8.26 -36.32 -19.60
CA LEU A 73 -7.97 -37.66 -20.12
C LEU A 73 -9.24 -38.40 -20.55
N SER A 74 -10.33 -38.28 -19.80
CA SER A 74 -11.61 -38.89 -20.10
C SER A 74 -12.26 -38.34 -21.35
N GLU A 75 -12.20 -37.01 -21.52
CA GLU A 75 -12.76 -36.32 -22.71
C GLU A 75 -11.93 -36.58 -23.97
N ARG A 76 -10.60 -36.54 -23.84
CA ARG A 76 -9.70 -36.58 -25.00
C ARG A 76 -9.42 -38.01 -25.46
N PHE A 77 -9.45 -38.99 -24.53
CA PHE A 77 -9.12 -40.37 -24.79
C PHE A 77 -10.23 -41.30 -24.26
N PRO A 78 -11.38 -41.37 -24.99
CA PRO A 78 -12.58 -42.09 -24.52
C PRO A 78 -12.42 -43.61 -24.52
N ASP A 79 -11.41 -44.14 -25.23
CA ASP A 79 -11.12 -45.59 -25.27
C ASP A 79 -9.72 -45.94 -24.74
N ILE A 80 -9.57 -47.17 -24.25
CA ILE A 80 -8.32 -47.63 -23.67
C ILE A 80 -7.15 -47.65 -24.67
N ALA A 81 -7.42 -47.89 -25.94
CA ALA A 81 -6.35 -47.95 -26.95
C ALA A 81 -5.77 -46.56 -27.23
N SER A 82 -6.61 -45.52 -27.32
CA SER A 82 -6.16 -44.16 -27.47
C SER A 82 -5.40 -43.65 -26.23
N LEU A 83 -5.87 -43.99 -25.02
CA LEU A 83 -5.19 -43.65 -23.76
C LEU A 83 -3.79 -44.34 -23.68
N LYS A 84 -3.68 -45.61 -24.04
CA LYS A 84 -2.40 -46.34 -24.09
C LYS A 84 -1.41 -45.67 -25.07
N LYS A 85 -1.85 -45.27 -26.25
CA LYS A 85 -1.03 -44.52 -27.20
C LYS A 85 -0.53 -43.21 -26.63
N PHE A 86 -1.38 -42.47 -25.92
CA PHE A 86 -0.99 -41.25 -25.24
C PHE A 86 0.06 -41.50 -24.13
N VAL A 87 -0.14 -42.52 -23.30
CA VAL A 87 0.83 -42.89 -22.26
C VAL A 87 2.18 -43.27 -22.85
N VAL A 88 2.20 -44.07 -23.94
CA VAL A 88 3.43 -44.45 -24.65
C VAL A 88 4.10 -43.21 -25.24
N PHE A 89 3.33 -42.28 -25.79
CA PHE A 89 3.86 -41.00 -26.29
C PHE A 89 4.48 -40.17 -25.16
N LEU A 90 3.78 -40.04 -24.03
CA LEU A 90 4.25 -39.30 -22.85
C LEU A 90 5.57 -39.81 -22.32
N LEU A 91 5.68 -41.19 -22.19
CA LEU A 91 6.84 -41.81 -21.63
C LEU A 91 8.05 -41.86 -22.59
N ASN A 92 7.82 -41.97 -23.91
CA ASN A 92 8.91 -42.25 -24.86
C ASN A 92 9.20 -41.08 -25.82
N LYS A 93 8.30 -40.08 -25.92
CA LYS A 93 8.44 -38.96 -26.87
C LYS A 93 8.47 -37.59 -26.20
N THR A 94 8.29 -37.55 -24.87
CA THR A 94 8.44 -36.31 -24.10
C THR A 94 9.84 -36.27 -23.51
N SER A 95 10.52 -35.13 -23.70
CA SER A 95 11.85 -34.92 -23.12
C SER A 95 11.80 -33.75 -22.15
N PHE A 96 12.47 -33.91 -21.02
CA PHE A 96 12.63 -32.85 -20.02
C PHE A 96 14.10 -32.39 -20.00
N ILE A 97 14.31 -31.09 -19.85
CA ILE A 97 15.63 -30.52 -19.64
C ILE A 97 15.76 -30.20 -18.16
N ARG A 98 16.70 -30.87 -17.46
CA ARG A 98 17.08 -30.54 -16.09
C ARG A 98 18.25 -29.57 -16.14
N ILE A 99 18.07 -28.35 -15.59
CA ILE A 99 19.11 -27.34 -15.47
C ILE A 99 19.48 -27.23 -13.99
N GLU A 100 20.74 -27.54 -13.69
CA GLU A 100 21.31 -27.37 -12.34
C GLU A 100 22.19 -26.13 -12.35
N THR A 101 22.02 -25.28 -11.33
CA THR A 101 22.83 -24.09 -11.12
C THR A 101 23.48 -24.17 -9.75
N TYR A 102 24.72 -23.73 -9.65
CA TYR A 102 25.46 -23.70 -8.39
C TYR A 102 25.32 -22.36 -7.68
N ASP A 103 24.89 -21.32 -8.39
CA ASP A 103 24.68 -19.97 -7.87
C ASP A 103 23.17 -19.60 -7.90
N ILE A 104 22.69 -19.07 -6.78
CA ILE A 104 21.30 -18.60 -6.64
C ILE A 104 21.02 -17.42 -7.60
N SER A 105 22.01 -16.54 -7.85
CA SER A 105 21.86 -15.44 -8.78
C SER A 105 21.64 -15.93 -10.21
N ASP A 106 22.36 -16.96 -10.64
CA ASP A 106 22.17 -17.57 -11.96
C ASP A 106 20.87 -18.37 -12.04
N ALA A 107 20.49 -19.06 -10.96
CA ALA A 107 19.18 -19.70 -10.87
C ALA A 107 18.05 -18.70 -11.05
N LEU A 108 18.15 -17.50 -10.45
CA LEU A 108 17.19 -16.42 -10.58
C LEU A 108 17.14 -15.87 -12.00
N LYS A 109 18.27 -15.59 -12.65
CA LYS A 109 18.33 -15.09 -14.04
C LYS A 109 17.70 -16.07 -15.02
N ILE A 110 18.05 -17.36 -14.89
CA ILE A 110 17.46 -18.44 -15.71
C ILE A 110 15.96 -18.51 -15.46
N PHE A 111 15.57 -18.43 -14.20
CA PHE A 111 14.20 -18.45 -13.75
C PHE A 111 13.38 -17.27 -14.29
N GLU A 112 13.84 -16.03 -14.17
CA GLU A 112 13.18 -14.84 -14.75
C GLU A 112 13.05 -14.95 -16.28
N THR A 113 14.10 -15.46 -16.95
CA THR A 113 14.13 -15.62 -18.40
C THR A 113 13.13 -16.68 -18.87
N ILE A 114 13.03 -17.82 -18.17
CA ILE A 114 12.10 -18.91 -18.51
C ILE A 114 10.66 -18.54 -18.16
N ASN A 115 10.46 -17.83 -17.04
CA ASN A 115 9.12 -17.51 -16.54
C ASN A 115 8.45 -16.30 -17.19
N GLN A 116 9.11 -15.55 -18.03
CA GLN A 116 8.44 -14.60 -18.92
C GLN A 116 7.34 -15.26 -19.78
N ARG A 117 7.29 -16.60 -19.82
CA ARG A 117 6.33 -17.41 -20.58
C ARG A 117 5.42 -18.31 -19.73
N GLY A 118 5.49 -18.23 -18.38
CA GLY A 118 4.72 -19.10 -17.46
C GLY A 118 4.44 -18.48 -16.09
N LYS A 119 3.82 -19.24 -15.18
CA LYS A 119 3.56 -18.81 -13.80
C LYS A 119 4.85 -18.91 -12.99
N GLY A 120 5.43 -17.76 -12.62
CA GLY A 120 6.67 -17.65 -11.86
C GLY A 120 6.63 -18.33 -10.47
N LEU A 121 7.79 -18.80 -9.97
CA LEU A 121 7.95 -19.10 -8.54
C LEU A 121 7.77 -17.82 -7.72
N ASP A 122 7.21 -17.97 -6.53
CA ASP A 122 7.10 -16.85 -5.60
C ASP A 122 8.52 -16.44 -5.15
N PRO A 123 8.89 -15.16 -5.26
CA PRO A 123 10.15 -14.67 -4.72
C PRO A 123 10.38 -15.04 -3.25
N MET A 124 9.30 -15.16 -2.47
CA MET A 124 9.38 -15.62 -1.09
C MET A 124 9.85 -17.05 -0.96
N ASP A 125 9.54 -17.94 -1.92
CA ASP A 125 10.04 -19.32 -1.90
C ASP A 125 11.56 -19.40 -2.13
N LEU A 126 12.09 -18.50 -2.95
CA LEU A 126 13.55 -18.40 -3.15
C LEU A 126 14.26 -17.92 -1.88
N LEU A 127 13.76 -16.87 -1.25
CA LEU A 127 14.30 -16.40 0.02
C LEU A 127 14.14 -17.46 1.12
N LYS A 128 13.00 -18.15 1.15
CA LYS A 128 12.79 -19.29 2.04
C LYS A 128 13.90 -20.31 1.88
N ASN A 129 14.17 -20.75 0.66
CA ASN A 129 15.21 -21.74 0.39
C ASN A 129 16.60 -21.27 0.82
N MET A 130 16.91 -19.98 0.58
CA MET A 130 18.17 -19.37 0.98
C MET A 130 18.38 -19.41 2.51
N VAL A 131 17.34 -19.07 3.27
CA VAL A 131 17.40 -19.06 4.75
C VAL A 131 17.30 -20.48 5.32
N PHE A 132 16.45 -21.35 4.78
CA PHE A 132 16.23 -22.70 5.31
C PHE A 132 17.42 -23.64 5.10
N ARG A 133 18.29 -23.36 4.10
CA ARG A 133 19.55 -24.12 3.96
C ARG A 133 20.50 -23.97 5.14
N GLN A 134 20.35 -22.91 5.92
CA GLN A 134 21.19 -22.60 7.07
C GLN A 134 20.68 -23.25 8.37
N VAL A 135 19.57 -23.98 8.31
CA VAL A 135 18.89 -24.53 9.50
C VAL A 135 18.84 -26.04 9.45
N ASP A 136 19.05 -26.67 10.61
CA ASP A 136 18.90 -28.12 10.77
C ASP A 136 17.44 -28.56 10.48
N ARG A 137 17.26 -29.70 9.81
CA ARG A 137 15.92 -30.20 9.44
C ARG A 137 14.98 -30.34 10.64
N SER A 138 15.50 -30.67 11.83
CA SER A 138 14.74 -30.76 13.06
C SER A 138 14.03 -29.45 13.46
N LYS A 139 14.54 -28.32 13.02
CA LYS A 139 14.03 -26.96 13.33
C LYS A 139 13.19 -26.35 12.20
N PHE A 140 13.02 -27.04 11.08
CA PHE A 140 12.26 -26.53 9.93
C PHE A 140 10.81 -26.20 10.28
N LYS A 141 10.17 -26.97 11.14
CA LYS A 141 8.78 -26.74 11.54
C LYS A 141 8.57 -25.39 12.22
N GLU A 142 9.47 -25.05 13.13
CA GLU A 142 9.42 -23.77 13.86
C GLU A 142 9.66 -22.57 12.92
N LEU A 143 10.69 -22.64 12.08
CA LEU A 143 11.00 -21.59 11.12
C LEU A 143 9.86 -21.41 10.08
N ASN A 144 9.24 -22.53 9.67
CA ASN A 144 8.14 -22.53 8.71
C ASN A 144 6.87 -21.88 9.27
N MET A 145 6.60 -21.97 10.58
CA MET A 145 5.47 -21.28 11.21
C MET A 145 5.61 -19.76 11.06
N ASN A 146 6.79 -19.21 11.39
CA ASN A 146 7.07 -17.78 11.22
C ASN A 146 6.98 -17.36 9.75
N TRP A 147 7.53 -18.19 8.86
CA TRP A 147 7.48 -17.93 7.41
C TRP A 147 6.04 -17.87 6.87
N LYS A 148 5.22 -18.84 7.25
CA LYS A 148 3.79 -18.86 6.88
C LYS A 148 3.03 -17.66 7.43
N SER A 149 3.36 -17.20 8.62
CA SER A 149 2.77 -15.97 9.17
C SER A 149 3.11 -14.75 8.31
N ILE A 150 4.36 -14.61 7.88
CA ILE A 150 4.82 -13.55 6.99
C ILE A 150 4.03 -13.54 5.67
N THR A 151 4.02 -14.67 4.96
CA THR A 151 3.36 -14.77 3.65
C THR A 151 1.86 -14.51 3.73
N ARG A 152 1.16 -15.13 4.71
CA ARG A 152 -0.28 -14.90 4.93
C ARG A 152 -0.61 -13.45 5.28
N SER A 153 0.24 -12.78 6.04
CA SER A 153 0.03 -11.38 6.41
C SER A 153 0.16 -10.45 5.21
N LEU A 154 1.10 -10.70 4.31
CA LEU A 154 1.24 -9.96 3.06
C LEU A 154 0.09 -10.24 2.08
N GLU A 155 -0.32 -11.49 1.94
CA GLU A 155 -1.48 -11.90 1.12
C GLU A 155 -2.77 -11.21 1.59
N LYS A 156 -3.01 -11.15 2.91
CA LYS A 156 -4.19 -10.51 3.50
C LYS A 156 -4.39 -9.05 3.08
N ILE A 157 -3.30 -8.34 2.82
CA ILE A 157 -3.31 -6.92 2.43
C ILE A 157 -3.00 -6.70 0.95
N ASP A 158 -2.99 -7.76 0.15
CA ASP A 158 -2.63 -7.74 -1.27
C ASP A 158 -1.29 -7.02 -1.52
N GLU A 159 -0.26 -7.36 -0.73
CA GLU A 159 1.06 -6.77 -0.87
C GLU A 159 2.00 -7.66 -1.66
N LYS A 160 2.77 -7.03 -2.56
CA LYS A 160 3.82 -7.72 -3.32
C LYS A 160 5.00 -8.04 -2.41
N PRO A 161 5.37 -9.33 -2.24
CA PRO A 161 6.45 -9.72 -1.35
C PRO A 161 7.79 -9.01 -1.63
N LEU A 162 8.16 -8.83 -2.89
CA LEU A 162 9.41 -8.14 -3.26
C LEU A 162 9.41 -6.66 -2.82
N ARG A 163 8.28 -5.97 -2.91
CA ARG A 163 8.18 -4.59 -2.41
C ARG A 163 8.38 -4.53 -0.91
N PHE A 164 7.72 -5.43 -0.17
CA PHE A 164 7.92 -5.51 1.28
C PHE A 164 9.37 -5.81 1.63
N LEU A 165 10.00 -6.81 1.00
CA LEU A 165 11.40 -7.19 1.22
C LEU A 165 12.34 -6.01 0.95
N ARG A 166 12.12 -5.29 -0.12
CA ARG A 166 12.90 -4.10 -0.48
C ARG A 166 12.80 -3.03 0.60
N TYR A 167 11.59 -2.72 1.07
CA TYR A 167 11.39 -1.76 2.15
C TYR A 167 11.95 -2.26 3.49
N PHE A 168 11.79 -3.54 3.80
CA PHE A 168 12.38 -4.17 4.97
C PHE A 168 13.90 -4.02 4.99
N ILE A 169 14.56 -4.29 3.87
CA ILE A 169 16.01 -4.18 3.77
C ILE A 169 16.44 -2.72 3.92
N MET A 170 15.90 -1.80 3.13
CA MET A 170 16.26 -0.38 3.20
C MET A 170 15.96 0.25 4.56
N ALA A 171 14.89 -0.17 5.21
CA ALA A 171 14.53 0.30 6.55
C ALA A 171 15.48 -0.20 7.65
N ASN A 172 15.99 -1.41 7.55
CA ASN A 172 16.68 -2.09 8.65
C ASN A 172 18.20 -2.21 8.46
N TYR A 173 18.72 -2.00 7.26
CA TYR A 173 20.13 -2.21 6.92
C TYR A 173 20.69 -1.05 6.11
N ASP A 174 22.02 -0.95 6.05
CA ASP A 174 22.69 0.07 5.25
C ASP A 174 22.73 -0.36 3.77
N THR A 175 22.06 0.40 2.92
CA THR A 175 22.03 0.21 1.47
C THR A 175 22.80 1.30 0.71
N SER A 176 23.65 2.07 1.39
CA SER A 176 24.42 3.18 0.79
C SER A 176 25.36 2.74 -0.33
N SER A 177 25.74 1.45 -0.39
CA SER A 177 26.52 0.86 -1.48
C SER A 177 25.74 0.72 -2.80
N GLU A 178 24.40 0.74 -2.72
CA GLU A 178 23.55 0.66 -3.90
C GLU A 178 23.44 2.02 -4.59
N LYS A 179 23.13 2.01 -5.90
CA LYS A 179 22.97 3.26 -6.64
C LYS A 179 21.89 4.13 -6.02
N ASP A 180 22.27 5.33 -5.60
CA ASP A 180 21.38 6.28 -4.89
C ASP A 180 20.83 5.77 -3.53
N GLY A 181 21.45 4.75 -2.94
CA GLY A 181 20.97 4.09 -1.74
C GLY A 181 19.71 3.24 -1.94
N ILE A 182 19.24 3.08 -3.18
CA ILE A 182 18.01 2.41 -3.53
C ILE A 182 18.28 0.97 -3.95
N LEU A 183 17.78 0.02 -3.18
CA LEU A 183 17.76 -1.39 -3.55
C LEU A 183 16.63 -1.65 -4.56
N ARG A 184 16.93 -2.30 -5.68
CA ARG A 184 15.94 -2.74 -6.67
C ARG A 184 15.43 -4.14 -6.36
N GLU A 185 14.24 -4.48 -6.85
CA GLU A 185 13.63 -5.79 -6.62
C GLU A 185 14.49 -6.94 -7.15
N ASP A 186 15.13 -6.77 -8.30
CA ASP A 186 16.04 -7.74 -8.93
C ASP A 186 17.39 -7.90 -8.19
N GLN A 187 17.74 -6.96 -7.32
CA GLN A 187 18.99 -6.97 -6.55
C GLN A 187 18.87 -7.57 -5.16
N ILE A 188 17.66 -7.83 -4.67
CA ILE A 188 17.39 -8.23 -3.27
C ILE A 188 18.26 -9.44 -2.85
N TYR A 189 18.29 -10.47 -3.66
CA TYR A 189 19.00 -11.71 -3.31
C TYR A 189 20.51 -11.54 -3.36
N THR A 190 21.02 -10.85 -4.38
CA THR A 190 22.44 -10.52 -4.50
C THR A 190 22.89 -9.65 -3.35
N TRP A 191 22.05 -8.68 -2.97
CA TRP A 191 22.34 -7.82 -1.83
C TRP A 191 22.40 -8.62 -0.52
N LEU A 192 21.42 -9.49 -0.25
CA LEU A 192 21.42 -10.36 0.95
C LEU A 192 22.67 -11.23 1.01
N SER A 193 23.06 -11.87 -0.09
CA SER A 193 24.27 -12.70 -0.16
C SER A 193 25.54 -11.89 0.11
N ASN A 194 25.65 -10.69 -0.44
CA ASN A 194 26.83 -9.86 -0.28
C ASN A 194 26.89 -9.15 1.08
N ASN A 195 25.78 -9.01 1.77
CA ASN A 195 25.63 -8.27 3.02
C ASN A 195 25.23 -9.16 4.20
N ASN A 196 25.58 -10.45 4.16
CA ASN A 196 25.28 -11.37 5.25
C ASN A 196 25.87 -10.88 6.59
N ALA A 197 27.00 -10.19 6.59
CA ALA A 197 27.58 -9.57 7.80
C ALA A 197 26.62 -8.60 8.51
N GLN A 198 25.72 -7.93 7.77
CA GLN A 198 24.70 -7.04 8.34
C GLN A 198 23.41 -7.80 8.72
N CYS A 199 22.89 -8.61 7.83
CA CYS A 199 21.59 -9.26 8.03
C CYS A 199 21.67 -10.59 8.78
N ARG A 200 22.85 -11.26 8.79
CA ARG A 200 23.17 -12.46 9.54
C ARG A 200 22.20 -13.62 9.31
N TYR A 201 21.64 -13.74 8.09
CA TYR A 201 20.68 -14.81 7.81
C TYR A 201 21.34 -16.19 7.79
N GLU A 202 22.66 -16.28 7.59
CA GLU A 202 23.39 -17.56 7.63
C GLU A 202 23.68 -17.99 9.08
N GLU A 203 24.19 -17.09 9.93
CA GLU A 203 24.56 -17.42 11.31
C GLU A 203 23.36 -17.42 12.25
N ALA A 204 22.35 -16.59 11.98
CA ALA A 204 21.19 -16.42 12.85
C ALA A 204 19.85 -16.39 12.07
N PRO A 205 19.55 -17.45 11.31
CA PRO A 205 18.37 -17.50 10.42
C PRO A 205 17.04 -17.27 11.16
N PHE A 206 16.90 -17.77 12.39
CA PHE A 206 15.71 -17.55 13.21
C PHE A 206 15.53 -16.07 13.56
N GLN A 207 16.59 -15.38 13.97
CA GLN A 207 16.54 -13.97 14.31
C GLN A 207 16.21 -13.12 13.08
N PHE A 208 16.77 -13.46 11.92
CA PHE A 208 16.46 -12.80 10.65
C PHE A 208 14.98 -12.94 10.31
N VAL A 209 14.43 -14.16 10.35
CA VAL A 209 13.01 -14.40 10.05
C VAL A 209 12.09 -13.78 11.09
N GLN A 210 12.47 -13.82 12.38
CA GLN A 210 11.72 -13.16 13.45
C GLN A 210 11.67 -11.64 13.25
N LYS A 211 12.79 -11.03 12.93
CA LYS A 211 12.85 -9.59 12.61
C LYS A 211 11.97 -9.25 11.41
N MET A 212 12.00 -10.09 10.37
CA MET A 212 11.13 -9.92 9.20
C MET A 212 9.65 -10.06 9.57
N ALA A 213 9.27 -11.03 10.42
CA ALA A 213 7.90 -11.20 10.90
C ALA A 213 7.40 -9.99 11.69
N GLN A 214 8.22 -9.43 12.59
CA GLN A 214 7.89 -8.22 13.33
C GLN A 214 7.68 -7.01 12.39
N ASN A 215 8.52 -6.89 11.37
CA ASN A 215 8.38 -5.84 10.37
C ASN A 215 7.14 -6.02 9.49
N VAL A 216 6.74 -7.26 9.16
CA VAL A 216 5.47 -7.53 8.45
C VAL A 216 4.28 -7.11 9.31
N GLU A 217 4.27 -7.43 10.59
CA GLU A 217 3.20 -7.01 11.50
C GLU A 217 3.10 -5.49 11.58
N LEU A 218 4.22 -4.79 11.72
CA LEU A 218 4.26 -3.33 11.70
C LEU A 218 3.77 -2.77 10.35
N TYR A 219 4.23 -3.37 9.25
CA TYR A 219 3.81 -2.99 7.89
C TYR A 219 2.29 -3.09 7.71
N VAL A 220 1.69 -4.21 8.16
CA VAL A 220 0.23 -4.42 8.12
C VAL A 220 -0.50 -3.39 8.98
N LYS A 221 -0.04 -3.14 10.22
CA LYS A 221 -0.63 -2.12 11.11
C LYS A 221 -0.56 -0.73 10.49
N CYS A 222 0.55 -0.36 9.86
CA CYS A 222 0.69 0.93 9.18
C CYS A 222 -0.16 1.02 7.89
N ARG A 223 -0.35 -0.09 7.19
CA ARG A 223 -1.16 -0.19 5.96
C ARG A 223 -2.65 -0.18 6.24
N MET A 224 -3.06 -0.73 7.38
CA MET A 224 -4.45 -0.82 7.86
C MET A 224 -4.54 -0.28 9.29
N PRO A 225 -4.32 1.03 9.48
CA PRO A 225 -4.26 1.64 10.80
C PRO A 225 -5.63 1.56 11.49
N ASP A 226 -5.62 1.19 12.76
CA ASP A 226 -6.81 1.22 13.63
C ASP A 226 -7.20 2.65 14.01
N ASP A 227 -8.37 2.80 14.66
CA ASP A 227 -8.88 4.10 15.11
C ASP A 227 -8.40 4.49 16.52
N LYS A 228 -7.68 3.60 17.21
CA LYS A 228 -7.38 3.74 18.63
C LYS A 228 -5.96 4.26 18.89
N SER A 229 -5.02 3.89 18.01
CA SER A 229 -3.63 4.26 18.21
C SER A 229 -3.37 5.69 17.80
N GLU A 230 -2.68 6.43 18.65
CA GLU A 230 -2.34 7.84 18.43
C GLU A 230 -1.56 8.03 17.12
N GLY A 231 -1.85 9.11 16.43
CA GLY A 231 -1.26 9.43 15.12
C GLY A 231 -1.75 8.58 13.94
N ASN A 232 -2.56 7.53 14.15
CA ASN A 232 -3.04 6.68 13.05
C ASN A 232 -3.98 7.42 12.08
N VAL A 233 -4.63 8.49 12.51
CA VAL A 233 -5.42 9.38 11.63
C VAL A 233 -4.55 9.91 10.47
N HIS A 234 -3.30 10.24 10.73
CA HIS A 234 -2.36 10.72 9.72
C HIS A 234 -2.04 9.64 8.67
N LEU A 235 -1.88 8.38 9.11
CA LEU A 235 -1.68 7.24 8.21
C LEU A 235 -2.90 6.96 7.32
N LYS A 236 -4.12 7.21 7.81
CA LYS A 236 -5.36 7.12 7.02
C LYS A 236 -5.47 8.25 5.98
N ASN A 237 -4.94 9.42 6.30
CA ASN A 237 -4.96 10.59 5.43
C ASN A 237 -4.01 10.44 4.23
N ILE A 238 -2.85 9.81 4.39
CA ILE A 238 -1.86 9.66 3.32
C ILE A 238 -2.45 9.03 2.04
N PRO A 239 -3.15 7.89 2.07
CA PRO A 239 -3.75 7.33 0.85
C PRO A 239 -4.92 8.16 0.29
N LEU A 240 -5.58 8.98 1.09
CA LEU A 240 -6.60 9.91 0.61
C LEU A 240 -5.97 11.06 -0.19
N LEU A 241 -4.76 11.49 0.19
CA LEU A 241 -4.00 12.54 -0.50
C LEU A 241 -3.18 11.99 -1.66
N ALA A 242 -2.31 11.03 -1.42
CA ALA A 242 -1.33 10.56 -2.40
C ALA A 242 -1.89 9.47 -3.34
N GLY A 243 -3.01 8.83 -2.96
CA GLY A 243 -3.62 7.72 -3.66
C GLY A 243 -3.31 6.36 -3.02
N LYS A 244 -4.21 5.38 -3.20
CA LYS A 244 -4.11 4.04 -2.59
C LYS A 244 -2.86 3.25 -3.01
N SER A 245 -2.26 3.57 -4.14
CA SER A 245 -1.03 2.93 -4.64
C SER A 245 0.25 3.50 -4.03
N TYR A 246 0.20 4.66 -3.37
CA TYR A 246 1.35 5.27 -2.72
C TYR A 246 1.74 4.51 -1.46
N LYS A 247 2.98 4.06 -1.38
CA LYS A 247 3.47 3.18 -0.30
C LYS A 247 4.86 3.56 0.23
N LEU A 248 5.52 4.57 -0.33
CA LEU A 248 6.89 4.95 0.04
C LEU A 248 7.04 5.28 1.53
N HIS A 249 6.04 5.92 2.14
CA HIS A 249 6.02 6.25 3.57
C HIS A 249 6.15 5.02 4.48
N LEU A 250 5.73 3.84 4.02
CA LEU A 250 5.81 2.60 4.81
C LEU A 250 7.26 2.17 5.07
N MET A 251 8.19 2.49 4.16
CA MET A 251 9.62 2.26 4.37
C MET A 251 10.14 3.05 5.58
N LEU A 252 9.76 4.32 5.69
CA LEU A 252 10.15 5.17 6.83
C LEU A 252 9.53 4.69 8.15
N LEU A 253 8.28 4.20 8.12
CA LEU A 253 7.61 3.65 9.30
C LEU A 253 8.25 2.34 9.77
N LEU A 254 8.76 1.52 8.86
CA LEU A 254 9.56 0.35 9.24
C LEU A 254 10.90 0.76 9.87
N ALA A 255 11.56 1.80 9.36
CA ALA A 255 12.77 2.34 9.96
C ALA A 255 12.51 2.93 11.36
N ALA A 256 11.32 3.49 11.59
CA ALA A 256 10.88 4.07 12.86
C ALA A 256 10.47 3.05 13.94
N SER A 257 10.75 1.76 13.74
CA SER A 257 10.34 0.68 14.65
C SER A 257 10.88 0.80 16.08
N ASN A 258 11.94 1.59 16.31
CA ASN A 258 12.55 1.83 17.61
C ASN A 258 11.97 3.05 18.35
N MET A 259 11.15 3.87 17.69
CA MET A 259 10.56 5.05 18.30
C MET A 259 9.62 4.67 19.44
N ASN A 260 9.67 5.43 20.53
CA ASN A 260 8.65 5.35 21.57
C ASN A 260 7.28 5.83 21.05
N PRO A 261 6.16 5.54 21.74
CA PRO A 261 4.82 5.87 21.24
C PRO A 261 4.63 7.35 20.89
N ASP A 262 5.16 8.27 21.69
CA ASP A 262 4.99 9.71 21.50
C ASP A 262 5.75 10.19 20.26
N ALA A 263 7.01 9.78 20.11
CA ALA A 263 7.83 10.07 18.94
C ALA A 263 7.20 9.48 17.67
N LEU A 264 6.67 8.26 17.74
CA LEU A 264 6.02 7.61 16.61
C LEU A 264 4.72 8.33 16.20
N ALA A 265 3.92 8.80 17.18
CA ALA A 265 2.71 9.55 16.90
C ALA A 265 3.02 10.88 16.19
N SER A 266 4.00 11.63 16.69
CA SER A 266 4.50 12.86 16.08
C SER A 266 5.07 12.61 14.68
N PHE A 267 5.86 11.54 14.53
CA PHE A 267 6.44 11.17 13.23
C PHE A 267 5.37 10.87 12.16
N LYS A 268 4.26 10.22 12.54
CA LYS A 268 3.13 9.98 11.62
C LYS A 268 2.50 11.29 11.11
N ALA A 269 2.37 12.30 12.00
CA ALA A 269 1.88 13.62 11.63
C ALA A 269 2.84 14.34 10.65
N ILE A 270 4.14 14.29 10.96
CA ILE A 270 5.19 14.83 10.10
C ILE A 270 5.18 14.16 8.73
N LEU A 271 5.01 12.83 8.67
CA LEU A 271 4.92 12.10 7.40
C LEU A 271 3.72 12.55 6.54
N GLU A 272 2.55 12.83 7.14
CA GLU A 272 1.42 13.41 6.38
C GLU A 272 1.82 14.75 5.75
N SER A 273 2.52 15.62 6.49
CA SER A 273 3.00 16.91 6.00
C SER A 273 4.04 16.75 4.89
N VAL A 274 5.00 15.84 5.05
CA VAL A 274 5.99 15.53 3.99
C VAL A 274 5.29 15.06 2.72
N VAL A 275 4.34 14.13 2.83
CA VAL A 275 3.58 13.65 1.67
C VAL A 275 2.75 14.76 1.03
N TYR A 276 2.18 15.67 1.83
CA TYR A 276 1.49 16.85 1.31
C TYR A 276 2.40 17.66 0.39
N TYR A 277 3.60 18.03 0.83
CA TYR A 277 4.54 18.80 0.01
C TYR A 277 4.97 18.02 -1.24
N THR A 278 5.21 16.70 -1.15
CA THR A 278 5.54 15.93 -2.37
C THR A 278 4.42 15.94 -3.41
N VAL A 279 3.16 15.99 -2.97
CA VAL A 279 1.98 16.01 -3.86
C VAL A 279 1.74 17.40 -4.44
N ILE A 280 1.78 18.45 -3.61
CA ILE A 280 1.51 19.84 -4.05
C ILE A 280 2.62 20.33 -4.99
N ASP A 281 3.86 20.05 -4.65
CA ASP A 281 5.02 20.54 -5.41
C ASP A 281 5.46 19.55 -6.49
N LYS A 282 4.68 18.47 -6.70
CA LYS A 282 4.87 17.48 -7.76
C LYS A 282 6.28 16.89 -7.77
N ILE A 283 6.82 16.64 -6.58
CA ILE A 283 8.16 16.05 -6.43
C ILE A 283 8.18 14.68 -7.11
N ALA A 284 9.15 14.46 -7.96
CA ALA A 284 9.27 13.20 -8.71
C ALA A 284 9.45 12.01 -7.75
N THR A 285 8.77 10.90 -8.04
CA THR A 285 8.78 9.70 -7.18
C THR A 285 10.18 9.17 -6.91
N ASN A 286 11.09 9.21 -7.90
CA ASN A 286 12.47 8.78 -7.74
C ASN A 286 13.28 9.71 -6.81
N VAL A 287 12.98 11.01 -6.78
CA VAL A 287 13.59 11.97 -5.83
C VAL A 287 13.10 11.65 -4.42
N THR A 288 11.78 11.53 -4.24
CA THR A 288 11.17 11.16 -2.95
C THR A 288 11.74 9.83 -2.42
N GLU A 289 11.85 8.83 -3.28
CA GLU A 289 12.34 7.51 -2.89
C GLU A 289 13.80 7.54 -2.44
N ARG A 290 14.66 8.25 -3.18
CA ARG A 290 16.07 8.45 -2.83
C ARG A 290 16.20 9.16 -1.47
N THR A 291 15.45 10.21 -1.27
CA THR A 291 15.45 10.95 -0.01
C THR A 291 14.99 10.08 1.14
N PHE A 292 13.90 9.32 0.97
CA PHE A 292 13.39 8.42 2.00
C PHE A 292 14.38 7.29 2.32
N ALA A 293 15.04 6.73 1.32
CA ALA A 293 16.08 5.73 1.53
C ALA A 293 17.26 6.30 2.35
N SER A 294 17.68 7.53 2.07
CA SER A 294 18.74 8.19 2.86
C SER A 294 18.30 8.45 4.30
N TRP A 295 17.06 8.87 4.52
CA TRP A 295 16.51 9.12 5.86
C TRP A 295 16.38 7.87 6.73
N CYS A 296 16.20 6.69 6.14
CA CYS A 296 16.10 5.43 6.90
C CYS A 296 17.30 5.22 7.84
N LYS A 297 18.51 5.65 7.44
CA LYS A 297 19.71 5.52 8.24
C LYS A 297 19.62 6.31 9.56
N ASP A 298 19.10 7.53 9.50
CA ASP A 298 18.97 8.40 10.68
C ASP A 298 17.77 7.97 11.52
N ILE A 299 16.63 7.68 10.88
CA ILE A 299 15.37 7.29 11.52
C ILE A 299 15.53 6.01 12.36
N ARG A 300 16.34 5.04 11.93
CA ARG A 300 16.62 3.81 12.70
C ARG A 300 17.17 4.06 14.11
N ASN A 301 17.83 5.20 14.32
CA ASN A 301 18.47 5.55 15.57
C ASN A 301 17.60 6.46 16.46
N ILE A 302 16.43 6.87 15.99
CA ILE A 302 15.50 7.71 16.72
C ILE A 302 14.70 6.86 17.71
N VAL A 303 14.72 7.22 18.98
CA VAL A 303 13.97 6.56 20.04
C VAL A 303 12.99 7.53 20.70
N THR A 304 13.44 8.75 21.01
CA THR A 304 12.68 9.74 21.78
C THR A 304 12.17 10.88 20.88
N ILE A 305 11.29 11.71 21.45
CA ILE A 305 10.80 12.92 20.77
C ILE A 305 11.94 13.92 20.50
N GLU A 306 12.89 14.03 21.41
CA GLU A 306 14.04 14.93 21.26
C GLU A 306 14.98 14.50 20.14
N ASP A 307 15.13 13.17 19.92
CA ASP A 307 15.87 12.65 18.77
C ASP A 307 15.13 12.96 17.47
N LEU A 308 13.80 12.81 17.48
CA LEU A 308 12.94 13.15 16.35
C LEU A 308 13.03 14.64 16.00
N ASP A 309 12.90 15.51 16.99
CA ASP A 309 12.98 16.97 16.80
C ASP A 309 14.33 17.39 16.18
N ARG A 310 15.42 16.74 16.61
CA ARG A 310 16.74 16.96 16.03
C ARG A 310 16.79 16.55 14.56
N PHE A 311 16.29 15.36 14.24
CA PHE A 311 16.22 14.89 12.85
C PHE A 311 15.34 15.80 11.99
N VAL A 312 14.20 16.21 12.51
CA VAL A 312 13.27 17.13 11.81
C VAL A 312 13.96 18.45 11.51
N LYS A 313 14.60 19.05 12.51
CA LYS A 313 15.27 20.35 12.37
C LYS A 313 16.48 20.29 11.44
N ASP A 314 17.35 19.28 11.62
CA ASP A 314 18.67 19.27 10.99
C ASP A 314 18.66 18.61 9.60
N THR A 315 17.68 17.73 9.32
CA THR A 315 17.65 16.94 8.08
C THR A 315 16.35 17.13 7.29
N LEU A 316 15.19 16.96 7.94
CA LEU A 316 13.92 16.90 7.23
C LEU A 316 13.47 18.29 6.74
N ILE A 317 13.42 19.29 7.61
CA ILE A 317 13.00 20.67 7.27
C ILE A 317 13.88 21.27 6.17
N PRO A 318 15.22 21.20 6.21
CA PRO A 318 16.06 21.68 5.11
C PRO A 318 15.69 21.06 3.77
N THR A 319 15.54 19.73 3.74
CA THR A 319 15.17 19.01 2.49
C THR A 319 13.79 19.43 1.97
N VAL A 320 12.80 19.52 2.86
CA VAL A 320 11.44 19.91 2.45
C VAL A 320 11.39 21.38 2.04
N ASN A 321 12.21 22.25 2.64
CA ASN A 321 12.33 23.64 2.22
C ASN A 321 12.82 23.76 0.77
N ASP A 322 13.76 22.91 0.37
CA ASP A 322 14.21 22.85 -1.04
C ASP A 322 13.09 22.37 -1.98
N TRP A 323 12.23 21.47 -1.52
CA TRP A 323 11.09 20.98 -2.31
C TRP A 323 9.98 22.02 -2.46
N LYS A 324 9.72 22.83 -1.43
CA LYS A 324 8.59 23.77 -1.36
C LYS A 324 8.90 25.19 -1.87
N LEU A 325 10.00 25.38 -2.60
CA LEU A 325 10.38 26.71 -3.14
C LEU A 325 9.25 27.37 -3.94
N ASP A 326 8.50 26.58 -4.69
CA ASP A 326 7.37 27.05 -5.50
C ASP A 326 6.00 26.74 -4.86
N ASN A 327 5.94 26.30 -3.61
CA ASN A 327 4.71 25.78 -2.97
C ASN A 327 3.55 26.79 -3.06
N LYS A 328 3.78 28.05 -2.69
CA LYS A 328 2.75 29.08 -2.81
C LYS A 328 2.24 29.21 -4.23
N SER A 329 3.12 29.31 -5.21
CA SER A 329 2.75 29.41 -6.62
C SER A 329 1.98 28.18 -7.10
N ASN A 330 2.41 26.98 -6.70
CA ASN A 330 1.74 25.72 -7.01
C ASN A 330 0.35 25.67 -6.37
N PHE A 331 0.24 26.02 -5.09
CA PHE A 331 -1.05 26.03 -4.39
C PHE A 331 -2.03 27.03 -4.99
N LEU A 332 -1.57 28.24 -5.34
CA LEU A 332 -2.42 29.28 -5.94
C LEU A 332 -2.96 28.90 -7.34
N ARG A 333 -2.43 27.83 -7.95
CA ARG A 333 -2.92 27.28 -9.21
C ARG A 333 -3.73 25.98 -9.04
N LEU A 334 -3.91 25.51 -7.79
CA LEU A 334 -4.66 24.28 -7.54
C LEU A 334 -6.13 24.41 -7.95
N GLY A 335 -6.63 23.33 -8.50
CA GLY A 335 -8.02 23.17 -8.87
C GLY A 335 -8.26 21.84 -9.61
N LEU A 336 -9.49 21.60 -10.02
CA LEU A 336 -9.89 20.35 -10.68
C LEU A 336 -9.19 20.12 -12.04
N ASN A 337 -8.67 21.18 -12.67
CA ASN A 337 -7.90 21.07 -13.91
C ASN A 337 -6.43 20.67 -13.69
N SER A 338 -5.91 20.89 -12.49
CA SER A 338 -4.49 20.69 -12.16
C SER A 338 -4.21 19.44 -11.33
N MET A 339 -5.25 18.88 -10.68
CA MET A 339 -5.13 17.77 -9.74
C MET A 339 -6.40 16.89 -9.75
N GLN A 340 -6.24 15.61 -9.45
CA GLN A 340 -7.36 14.66 -9.36
C GLN A 340 -8.41 15.10 -8.32
N GLN A 341 -9.67 14.91 -8.63
CA GLN A 341 -10.80 15.33 -7.80
C GLN A 341 -10.72 14.80 -6.35
N TYR A 342 -10.26 13.56 -6.14
CA TYR A 342 -10.15 13.01 -4.79
C TYR A 342 -9.11 13.74 -3.93
N ARG A 343 -8.04 14.24 -4.52
CA ARG A 343 -7.02 15.06 -3.84
C ARG A 343 -7.55 16.44 -3.48
N ILE A 344 -8.24 17.09 -4.41
CA ILE A 344 -8.93 18.37 -4.15
C ILE A 344 -9.94 18.19 -3.02
N LYS A 345 -10.73 17.10 -3.03
CA LYS A 345 -11.67 16.79 -1.96
C LYS A 345 -10.98 16.58 -0.61
N PHE A 346 -9.84 15.89 -0.61
CA PHE A 346 -9.03 15.71 0.60
C PHE A 346 -8.52 17.05 1.15
N ILE A 347 -7.92 17.89 0.30
CA ILE A 347 -7.36 19.21 0.70
C ILE A 347 -8.48 20.09 1.30
N LEU A 348 -9.61 20.21 0.61
CA LEU A 348 -10.78 20.94 1.13
C LEU A 348 -11.29 20.32 2.44
N GLY A 349 -11.34 18.99 2.51
CA GLY A 349 -11.77 18.26 3.70
C GLY A 349 -10.87 18.54 4.90
N LYS A 350 -9.57 18.51 4.71
CA LYS A 350 -8.59 18.77 5.78
C LYS A 350 -8.67 20.22 6.25
N ILE A 351 -8.73 21.17 5.33
CA ILE A 351 -8.88 22.60 5.67
C ILE A 351 -10.21 22.85 6.38
N THR A 352 -11.31 22.29 5.89
CA THR A 352 -12.63 22.43 6.52
C THR A 352 -12.64 21.84 7.93
N ALA A 353 -12.12 20.65 8.11
CA ALA A 353 -12.02 19.98 9.41
C ALA A 353 -11.16 20.78 10.40
N TYR A 354 -10.06 21.36 9.93
CA TYR A 354 -9.21 22.23 10.74
C TYR A 354 -9.96 23.51 11.21
N VAL A 355 -10.67 24.17 10.31
CA VAL A 355 -11.48 25.34 10.64
C VAL A 355 -12.61 25.00 11.64
N ASP A 356 -13.28 23.84 11.44
CA ASP A 356 -14.32 23.35 12.37
C ASP A 356 -13.72 23.04 13.74
N ALA A 357 -12.53 22.45 13.81
CA ALA A 357 -11.81 22.18 15.06
C ALA A 357 -11.44 23.48 15.79
N LEU A 358 -10.83 24.44 15.09
CA LEU A 358 -10.46 25.75 15.64
C LEU A 358 -11.66 26.47 16.23
N ARG A 359 -12.80 26.47 15.51
CA ARG A 359 -14.05 27.07 15.98
C ARG A 359 -14.53 26.49 17.32
N LEU A 360 -14.26 25.22 17.54
CA LEU A 360 -14.60 24.51 18.77
C LEU A 360 -13.50 24.59 19.84
N GLY A 361 -12.44 25.36 19.60
CA GLY A 361 -11.29 25.48 20.50
C GLY A 361 -10.40 24.23 20.56
N LYS A 362 -10.49 23.37 19.54
CA LYS A 362 -9.63 22.19 19.40
C LYS A 362 -8.40 22.52 18.56
N THR A 363 -7.29 21.89 18.87
CA THR A 363 -6.01 22.05 18.11
C THR A 363 -5.75 20.91 17.14
N THR A 364 -6.48 19.80 17.27
CA THR A 364 -6.30 18.59 16.47
C THR A 364 -7.55 18.31 15.63
N VAL A 365 -7.32 17.81 14.42
CA VAL A 365 -8.37 17.29 13.55
C VAL A 365 -8.45 15.79 13.78
N ASP A 366 -9.63 15.34 14.21
CA ASP A 366 -9.89 13.92 14.42
C ASP A 366 -9.96 13.18 13.05
N ASP A 367 -11.06 12.54 12.72
CA ASP A 367 -11.25 11.77 11.48
C ASP A 367 -11.79 12.64 10.35
N LEU A 368 -11.31 12.43 9.13
CA LEU A 368 -11.79 13.11 7.92
C LEU A 368 -12.97 12.39 7.23
N THR A 369 -13.46 11.30 7.76
CA THR A 369 -14.53 10.51 7.15
C THR A 369 -15.77 11.35 6.87
N SER A 370 -16.17 12.21 7.82
CA SER A 370 -17.34 13.08 7.69
C SER A 370 -17.21 14.15 6.60
N TYR A 371 -15.98 14.45 6.16
CA TYR A 371 -15.68 15.46 5.11
C TYR A 371 -15.41 14.81 3.74
N THR A 372 -15.03 13.55 3.71
CA THR A 372 -14.62 12.86 2.48
C THR A 372 -15.62 11.82 1.98
N GLN A 373 -16.64 11.48 2.78
CA GLN A 373 -17.66 10.50 2.43
C GLN A 373 -18.49 10.91 1.19
N THR A 374 -19.24 9.97 0.63
CA THR A 374 -20.04 10.18 -0.58
C THR A 374 -21.20 11.16 -0.41
N ALA A 375 -21.70 11.34 0.84
CA ALA A 375 -22.75 12.30 1.16
C ALA A 375 -22.27 13.77 1.16
N VAL A 376 -20.99 14.01 0.95
CA VAL A 376 -20.35 15.33 0.83
C VAL A 376 -19.79 15.48 -0.58
N GLU A 377 -20.10 16.59 -1.23
CA GLU A 377 -19.70 16.89 -2.60
C GLU A 377 -18.81 18.12 -2.67
N ILE A 378 -18.04 18.23 -3.74
CA ILE A 378 -17.35 19.49 -4.10
C ILE A 378 -18.37 20.37 -4.83
N GLU A 379 -18.67 21.50 -4.25
CA GLU A 379 -19.55 22.51 -4.80
C GLU A 379 -18.73 23.63 -5.46
N HIS A 380 -19.20 24.10 -6.63
CA HIS A 380 -18.69 25.29 -7.31
C HIS A 380 -19.45 26.53 -6.84
N ILE A 381 -18.77 27.45 -6.16
CA ILE A 381 -19.39 28.65 -5.60
C ILE A 381 -19.89 29.55 -6.73
N MET A 382 -19.07 29.85 -7.71
CA MET A 382 -19.50 30.42 -9.00
C MET A 382 -20.18 29.33 -9.83
N PRO A 383 -21.32 29.60 -10.49
CA PRO A 383 -22.01 28.61 -11.32
C PRO A 383 -21.12 28.10 -12.46
N GLN A 384 -21.19 26.79 -12.72
CA GLN A 384 -20.37 26.13 -13.75
C GLN A 384 -20.67 26.62 -15.18
N THR A 385 -21.91 27.06 -15.41
CA THR A 385 -22.33 27.64 -16.67
C THR A 385 -22.95 29.00 -16.43
N CYS A 386 -22.50 30.00 -17.15
CA CYS A 386 -23.01 31.36 -17.09
C CYS A 386 -23.09 31.96 -18.50
N ALA A 387 -24.20 32.63 -18.81
CA ALA A 387 -24.41 33.27 -20.10
C ALA A 387 -23.59 34.59 -20.23
N ASP A 388 -23.44 35.29 -19.12
CA ASP A 388 -22.70 36.56 -19.08
C ASP A 388 -21.54 36.46 -18.06
N LYS A 389 -20.36 36.18 -18.56
CA LYS A 389 -19.12 36.03 -17.75
C LYS A 389 -18.54 37.35 -17.31
N GLU A 390 -18.89 38.47 -17.97
CA GLU A 390 -18.44 39.80 -17.59
C GLU A 390 -18.99 40.19 -16.23
N LEU A 391 -20.14 39.66 -15.80
CA LEU A 391 -20.68 39.85 -14.44
C LEU A 391 -19.74 39.36 -13.35
N TYR A 392 -18.86 38.40 -13.68
CA TYR A 392 -17.84 37.85 -12.78
C TYR A 392 -16.45 38.47 -12.99
N GLY A 393 -16.34 39.51 -13.85
CA GLY A 393 -15.08 40.16 -14.20
C GLY A 393 -14.14 39.29 -15.02
N MET A 394 -14.69 38.43 -15.88
CA MET A 394 -13.93 37.39 -16.62
C MET A 394 -14.32 37.36 -18.10
N ASN A 395 -13.36 37.08 -18.96
CA ASN A 395 -13.59 36.61 -20.31
C ASN A 395 -13.76 35.05 -20.33
N ASP A 396 -13.96 34.47 -21.51
CA ASP A 396 -14.16 33.00 -21.67
C ASP A 396 -12.96 32.20 -21.22
N GLU A 397 -11.75 32.64 -21.46
CA GLU A 397 -10.51 31.98 -21.11
C GLU A 397 -10.32 31.99 -19.59
N ASP A 398 -10.42 33.15 -18.95
CA ASP A 398 -10.39 33.30 -17.50
C ASP A 398 -11.46 32.45 -16.83
N PHE A 399 -12.69 32.47 -17.31
CA PHE A 399 -13.78 31.70 -16.73
C PHE A 399 -13.47 30.20 -16.71
N SER A 400 -12.92 29.64 -17.80
CA SER A 400 -12.56 28.22 -17.91
C SER A 400 -11.49 27.79 -16.89
N VAL A 401 -10.60 28.69 -16.52
CA VAL A 401 -9.55 28.49 -15.50
C VAL A 401 -10.11 28.65 -14.10
N TYR A 402 -10.81 29.76 -13.83
CA TYR A 402 -11.23 30.14 -12.47
C TYR A 402 -12.37 29.30 -11.93
N ILE A 403 -13.24 28.77 -12.80
CA ILE A 403 -14.35 27.92 -12.39
C ILE A 403 -13.88 26.70 -11.59
N ASN A 404 -12.74 26.14 -11.96
CA ASN A 404 -12.19 24.93 -11.35
C ASN A 404 -11.10 25.20 -10.31
N ARG A 405 -10.74 26.46 -10.03
CA ARG A 405 -9.76 26.79 -9.00
C ARG A 405 -10.26 26.42 -7.60
N LEU A 406 -9.36 26.00 -6.73
CA LEU A 406 -9.66 25.63 -5.34
C LEU A 406 -10.37 26.75 -4.60
N GLY A 407 -10.02 28.01 -4.87
CA GLY A 407 -10.70 29.20 -4.33
C GLY A 407 -12.19 29.28 -4.68
N ASN A 408 -12.60 28.69 -5.81
CA ASN A 408 -14.01 28.60 -6.22
C ASN A 408 -14.72 27.33 -5.74
N LEU A 409 -14.04 26.46 -5.00
CA LEU A 409 -14.57 25.17 -4.57
C LEU A 409 -14.78 25.12 -3.07
N THR A 410 -15.87 24.49 -2.62
CA THR A 410 -16.12 24.22 -1.21
C THR A 410 -16.72 22.85 -1.03
N LEU A 411 -16.75 22.36 0.21
CA LEU A 411 -17.48 21.12 0.55
C LEU A 411 -18.90 21.47 0.94
N LEU A 412 -19.84 20.70 0.42
CA LEU A 412 -21.27 20.89 0.72
C LEU A 412 -21.96 19.55 0.87
N GLU A 413 -22.94 19.47 1.78
CA GLU A 413 -23.80 18.32 1.92
C GLU A 413 -24.63 18.11 0.66
N ASN A 414 -24.72 16.86 0.19
CA ASN A 414 -25.46 16.49 -1.01
C ASN A 414 -26.92 16.98 -1.02
N SER A 415 -27.58 16.97 0.15
CA SER A 415 -28.95 17.46 0.30
C SER A 415 -29.10 18.96 0.00
N ILE A 416 -28.14 19.76 0.47
CA ILE A 416 -28.13 21.22 0.22
C ILE A 416 -27.68 21.44 -1.25
N ASN A 417 -26.65 20.76 -1.70
CA ASN A 417 -26.12 20.89 -3.05
C ASN A 417 -27.18 20.65 -4.14
N LYS A 418 -27.98 19.60 -3.97
CA LYS A 418 -29.09 19.31 -4.86
C LYS A 418 -30.20 20.38 -4.86
N SER A 419 -30.34 21.18 -3.84
CA SER A 419 -31.37 22.22 -3.74
C SER A 419 -30.97 23.53 -4.44
N ILE A 420 -29.67 23.80 -4.56
CA ILE A 420 -29.15 25.08 -5.07
C ILE A 420 -28.80 25.03 -6.56
N HIS A 421 -28.63 23.84 -7.13
CA HIS A 421 -28.27 23.65 -8.53
C HIS A 421 -27.15 24.60 -9.05
N ASN A 422 -27.23 25.05 -10.31
CA ASN A 422 -26.28 25.96 -10.94
C ASN A 422 -26.74 27.43 -10.78
N ASP A 423 -27.14 27.85 -9.56
CA ASP A 423 -27.66 29.18 -9.29
C ASP A 423 -26.52 30.21 -9.08
N VAL A 424 -26.86 31.45 -9.08
CA VAL A 424 -25.91 32.57 -8.78
C VAL A 424 -25.56 32.59 -7.30
N TYR A 425 -24.39 33.17 -6.98
CA TYR A 425 -23.87 33.23 -5.62
C TYR A 425 -24.85 33.85 -4.61
N ALA A 426 -25.56 34.92 -4.97
CA ALA A 426 -26.53 35.57 -4.10
C ALA A 426 -27.63 34.66 -3.57
N ASN A 427 -28.01 33.61 -4.33
CA ASN A 427 -28.97 32.61 -3.91
C ASN A 427 -28.29 31.46 -3.16
N LYS A 428 -27.16 30.97 -3.69
CA LYS A 428 -26.38 29.90 -3.06
C LYS A 428 -25.91 30.27 -1.64
N SER A 429 -25.49 31.52 -1.43
CA SER A 429 -25.02 32.03 -0.14
C SER A 429 -26.06 31.87 0.99
N LYS A 430 -27.36 31.98 0.67
CA LYS A 430 -28.45 31.78 1.62
C LYS A 430 -28.52 30.33 2.09
N ALA A 431 -28.29 29.38 1.18
CA ALA A 431 -28.27 27.96 1.48
C ALA A 431 -26.98 27.53 2.21
N TYR A 432 -25.84 28.14 1.90
CA TYR A 432 -24.58 27.87 2.59
C TYR A 432 -24.63 28.12 4.09
N LYS A 433 -25.45 29.06 4.56
CA LYS A 433 -25.71 29.29 6.01
C LYS A 433 -26.19 28.04 6.73
N GLN A 434 -26.83 27.08 6.01
CA GLN A 434 -27.37 25.85 6.58
C GLN A 434 -26.33 24.73 6.63
N SER A 435 -25.17 24.90 5.98
CA SER A 435 -24.10 23.90 6.01
C SER A 435 -23.52 23.76 7.40
N LYS A 436 -23.28 22.51 7.82
CA LYS A 436 -22.55 22.21 9.06
C LYS A 436 -21.06 22.54 8.95
N PHE A 437 -20.54 22.68 7.73
CA PHE A 437 -19.15 23.01 7.47
C PHE A 437 -18.92 24.52 7.61
N TYR A 438 -18.14 24.91 8.62
CA TYR A 438 -17.97 26.32 8.92
C TYR A 438 -17.24 27.07 7.79
N LEU A 439 -16.28 26.43 7.14
CA LEU A 439 -15.60 27.00 5.97
C LEU A 439 -16.59 27.35 4.82
N THR A 440 -17.71 26.63 4.71
CA THR A 440 -18.76 26.89 3.73
C THR A 440 -19.77 27.91 4.23
N SER A 441 -20.28 27.76 5.46
CA SER A 441 -21.26 28.70 5.99
C SER A 441 -20.69 30.09 6.21
N SER A 442 -19.42 30.23 6.54
CA SER A 442 -18.72 31.52 6.67
C SER A 442 -18.58 32.33 5.38
N LEU A 443 -18.76 31.69 4.20
CA LEU A 443 -18.79 32.43 2.93
C LEU A 443 -19.84 33.55 2.92
N SER A 444 -20.97 33.29 3.57
CA SER A 444 -22.10 34.23 3.60
C SER A 444 -22.02 35.25 4.72
N GLU A 445 -21.52 34.85 5.88
CA GLU A 445 -21.52 35.64 7.08
C GLU A 445 -20.55 35.12 8.15
N LEU A 446 -19.87 36.05 8.82
CA LEU A 446 -19.03 35.78 9.99
C LEU A 446 -19.68 36.41 11.21
N VAL A 447 -20.15 35.58 12.14
CA VAL A 447 -20.80 36.05 13.36
C VAL A 447 -19.86 35.86 14.53
N ASN A 448 -19.44 36.95 15.15
CA ASN A 448 -18.65 36.91 16.38
C ASN A 448 -19.56 36.69 17.59
N GLN A 449 -19.08 35.93 18.57
CA GLN A 449 -19.81 35.57 19.79
C GLN A 449 -18.94 35.82 21.02
N GLY A 450 -19.40 36.67 21.91
CA GLY A 450 -18.67 36.98 23.14
C GLY A 450 -17.39 37.80 22.86
N HIS A 451 -16.45 37.73 23.81
CA HIS A 451 -15.18 38.43 23.74
C HIS A 451 -14.02 37.41 23.73
N ASP A 452 -13.11 37.53 22.74
CA ASP A 452 -11.93 36.67 22.57
C ASP A 452 -12.22 35.14 22.63
N THR A 453 -13.28 34.73 21.98
CA THR A 453 -13.68 33.32 21.89
C THR A 453 -12.94 32.56 20.79
N ALA A 454 -12.97 31.23 20.83
CA ALA A 454 -12.41 30.39 19.76
C ALA A 454 -13.03 30.72 18.40
N ILE A 455 -14.34 30.99 18.34
CA ILE A 455 -15.02 31.40 17.12
C ILE A 455 -14.51 32.75 16.58
N ASN A 456 -14.26 33.73 17.45
CA ASN A 456 -13.75 35.04 17.02
C ASN A 456 -12.34 34.93 16.46
N ARG A 457 -11.47 34.12 17.09
CA ARG A 457 -10.12 33.83 16.57
C ARG A 457 -10.18 33.09 15.24
N THR A 458 -11.09 32.14 15.07
CA THR A 458 -11.30 31.45 13.79
C THR A 458 -11.80 32.42 12.72
N ASN A 459 -12.74 33.29 13.06
CA ASN A 459 -13.27 34.31 12.13
C ASN A 459 -12.21 35.28 11.63
N SER A 460 -11.19 35.57 12.43
CA SER A 460 -10.07 36.45 11.99
C SER A 460 -9.21 35.83 10.87
N LEU A 461 -9.31 34.53 10.65
CA LEU A 461 -8.62 33.80 9.57
C LEU A 461 -9.46 33.69 8.29
N LEU A 462 -10.75 34.01 8.36
CA LEU A 462 -11.73 33.80 7.29
C LEU A 462 -12.26 35.14 6.74
N PHE A 463 -12.89 35.05 5.57
CA PHE A 463 -13.59 36.16 4.95
C PHE A 463 -15.02 35.74 4.60
N ALA A 464 -15.96 36.72 4.69
CA ALA A 464 -17.28 36.62 4.10
C ALA A 464 -17.34 37.54 2.88
N TRP A 465 -18.09 37.13 1.85
CA TRP A 465 -18.21 37.91 0.60
C TRP A 465 -19.67 38.28 0.33
N SER A 466 -19.92 39.52 -0.05
CA SER A 466 -21.23 40.00 -0.49
C SER A 466 -21.54 39.60 -1.93
N ASP A 467 -20.50 39.47 -2.74
CA ASP A 467 -20.56 39.07 -4.14
C ASP A 467 -19.43 38.06 -4.45
N TRP A 468 -19.53 37.41 -5.62
CA TRP A 468 -18.56 36.40 -6.01
C TRP A 468 -18.06 36.67 -7.42
N ASN A 469 -16.78 36.92 -7.55
CA ASN A 469 -16.14 37.30 -8.82
C ASN A 469 -14.69 36.78 -8.85
N LYS A 470 -13.92 37.13 -9.89
CA LYS A 470 -12.51 36.75 -10.04
C LYS A 470 -11.67 37.07 -8.80
N ARG A 471 -11.86 38.29 -8.27
CA ARG A 471 -11.11 38.76 -7.09
C ARG A 471 -11.46 37.96 -5.84
N SER A 472 -12.73 37.66 -5.62
CA SER A 472 -13.19 36.83 -4.47
C SER A 472 -12.56 35.46 -4.51
N ILE A 473 -12.44 34.83 -5.71
CA ILE A 473 -11.79 33.53 -5.90
C ILE A 473 -10.30 33.60 -5.56
N GLU A 474 -9.60 34.66 -6.00
CA GLU A 474 -8.17 34.83 -5.71
C GLU A 474 -7.92 35.07 -4.22
N GLU A 475 -8.70 35.96 -3.59
CA GLU A 475 -8.60 36.24 -2.15
C GLU A 475 -8.87 34.96 -1.32
N ARG A 476 -9.86 34.17 -1.71
CA ARG A 476 -10.15 32.91 -1.04
C ARG A 476 -9.05 31.86 -1.27
N GLN A 477 -8.49 31.80 -2.47
CA GLN A 477 -7.36 30.90 -2.76
C GLN A 477 -6.16 31.23 -1.86
N GLU A 478 -5.84 32.50 -1.67
CA GLU A 478 -4.78 32.96 -0.76
C GLU A 478 -5.11 32.63 0.71
N MET A 479 -6.36 32.82 1.12
CA MET A 479 -6.83 32.42 2.47
C MET A 479 -6.65 30.92 2.70
N LEU A 480 -7.05 30.08 1.74
CA LEU A 480 -6.89 28.63 1.82
C LEU A 480 -5.39 28.23 1.86
N TYR A 481 -4.53 28.94 1.15
CA TYR A 481 -3.09 28.75 1.22
C TYR A 481 -2.55 29.01 2.64
N ARG A 482 -2.91 30.13 3.27
CA ARG A 482 -2.50 30.43 4.65
C ARG A 482 -2.98 29.37 5.64
N LEU A 483 -4.21 28.89 5.50
CA LEU A 483 -4.72 27.80 6.32
C LEU A 483 -3.93 26.50 6.08
N SER A 484 -3.53 26.24 4.84
CA SER A 484 -2.72 25.05 4.53
C SER A 484 -1.32 25.12 5.17
N GLU A 485 -0.69 26.31 5.22
CA GLU A 485 0.57 26.48 5.93
C GLU A 485 0.45 26.12 7.41
N MET A 486 -0.64 26.55 8.07
CA MET A 486 -0.90 26.22 9.48
C MET A 486 -1.16 24.72 9.72
N ILE A 487 -1.78 24.03 8.77
CA ILE A 487 -2.16 22.62 8.90
C ILE A 487 -0.97 21.69 8.70
N TRP A 488 -0.10 21.98 7.73
CA TRP A 488 1.02 21.13 7.35
C TRP A 488 2.38 21.72 7.75
N GLU A 489 2.39 22.66 8.70
CA GLU A 489 3.62 23.12 9.34
C GLU A 489 4.34 21.95 10.01
N MET A 490 5.65 21.94 9.85
CA MET A 490 6.53 20.96 10.50
C MET A 490 7.39 21.73 11.51
N SER A 491 6.95 21.76 12.74
CA SER A 491 7.64 22.41 13.87
C SER A 491 8.24 21.37 14.80
#